data_a4778469e01c0eb0b89d44008a58f18a
#
_entry.id   a4778469e01c0eb0b89d44008a58f18a
#
_cell.length_a   1.000
_cell.length_b   1.000
_cell.length_c   1.000
_cell.angle_alpha   90.00
_cell.angle_beta   90.00
_cell.angle_gamma   90.00
#
_symmetry.space_group_name_H-M   'P 1'
#
loop_
_entity.id
_entity.type
_entity.pdbx_description
1 polymer ?
#
loop_
_entity_poly.entity_id
_entity_poly.type
_entity_poly.pdbx_seq_one_letter_code
_entity_poly.pdbx_strand_id
1 'polypeptide(L)'
;MTKTYTAFSGVKNVARGPLDRVVSTIKDQLDSHDWPQVLIFDDATGRQIDVDYQGSIDTKVEKGEQAEAAQPRRVGRPKLGVVSGEVTLLPRHWEWLKSQPGGASVTLRKLVEDARRGGAQQAKASQEATYHFMTSMAGNFPHYKEALRELYAGNQAAFHQHIEDWAVDVKKYMKELSSTAFTEK
;
A
#
# COMPACT_ATOMS: atom_id res chain seq x y z
N MET A 1 7.20 7.95 -5.54
CA MET A 1 7.77 6.71 -4.98
C MET A 1 7.47 5.59 -5.96
N THR A 2 8.46 4.80 -6.33
CA THR A 2 8.28 3.65 -7.22
C THR A 2 7.53 2.56 -6.47
N LYS A 3 6.46 1.99 -7.05
CA LYS A 3 5.75 0.85 -6.47
C LYS A 3 6.66 -0.38 -6.46
N THR A 4 6.64 -1.11 -5.35
CA THR A 4 7.38 -2.36 -5.18
C THR A 4 6.42 -3.51 -4.92
N TYR A 5 6.86 -4.69 -5.32
CA TYR A 5 6.08 -5.92 -5.24
C TYR A 5 6.96 -7.05 -4.73
N THR A 6 6.34 -7.98 -4.03
CA THR A 6 7.03 -9.16 -3.50
C THR A 6 6.32 -10.42 -3.99
N ALA A 7 7.09 -11.37 -4.53
CA ALA A 7 6.59 -12.62 -5.08
C ALA A 7 6.95 -13.81 -4.20
N PHE A 8 5.99 -14.72 -4.04
CA PHE A 8 6.14 -15.97 -3.29
C PHE A 8 5.80 -17.17 -4.16
N SER A 9 6.69 -18.18 -4.15
CA SER A 9 6.40 -19.53 -4.62
C SER A 9 6.17 -20.42 -3.40
N GLY A 10 4.93 -20.84 -3.19
CA GLY A 10 4.53 -21.42 -1.90
C GLY A 10 4.79 -20.43 -0.77
N VAL A 11 5.64 -20.81 0.20
CA VAL A 11 5.99 -19.96 1.35
C VAL A 11 7.35 -19.26 1.21
N LYS A 12 8.04 -19.46 0.09
CA LYS A 12 9.38 -18.92 -0.16
C LYS A 12 9.29 -17.63 -0.98
N ASN A 13 9.95 -16.58 -0.53
CA ASN A 13 10.12 -15.35 -1.30
C ASN A 13 11.10 -15.60 -2.46
N VAL A 14 10.65 -15.34 -3.68
CA VAL A 14 11.45 -15.58 -4.91
C VAL A 14 11.91 -14.30 -5.59
N ALA A 15 11.19 -13.20 -5.42
CA ALA A 15 11.55 -11.92 -6.02
C ALA A 15 10.96 -10.74 -5.26
N ARG A 16 11.66 -9.59 -5.31
CA ARG A 16 11.16 -8.31 -4.78
C ARG A 16 11.69 -7.13 -5.60
N GLY A 17 10.84 -6.14 -5.86
CA GLY A 17 11.21 -4.93 -6.57
C GLY A 17 10.07 -4.34 -7.42
N PRO A 18 10.37 -3.50 -8.42
CA PRO A 18 9.41 -3.08 -9.44
C PRO A 18 8.82 -4.29 -10.18
N LEU A 19 7.59 -4.17 -10.65
CA LEU A 19 6.85 -5.31 -11.22
C LEU A 19 7.54 -5.99 -12.38
N ASP A 20 8.10 -5.20 -13.29
CA ASP A 20 8.87 -5.67 -14.44
C ASP A 20 10.05 -6.56 -14.02
N ARG A 21 10.78 -6.14 -12.99
CA ARG A 21 11.91 -6.88 -12.43
C ARG A 21 11.46 -8.17 -11.72
N VAL A 22 10.36 -8.11 -10.98
CA VAL A 22 9.78 -9.28 -10.30
C VAL A 22 9.39 -10.32 -11.32
N VAL A 23 8.68 -9.93 -12.39
CA VAL A 23 8.25 -10.84 -13.47
C VAL A 23 9.46 -11.43 -14.22
N SER A 24 10.48 -10.63 -14.54
CA SER A 24 11.71 -11.13 -15.16
C SER A 24 12.39 -12.18 -14.27
N THR A 25 12.55 -11.88 -12.98
CA THR A 25 13.18 -12.81 -12.02
C THR A 25 12.42 -14.13 -11.91
N ILE A 26 11.08 -14.09 -11.91
CA ILE A 26 10.24 -15.30 -11.88
C ILE A 26 10.47 -16.15 -13.13
N LYS A 27 10.50 -15.51 -14.33
CA LYS A 27 10.75 -16.19 -15.60
C LYS A 27 12.14 -16.81 -15.69
N ASP A 28 13.12 -16.17 -15.07
CA ASP A 28 14.52 -16.64 -15.09
C ASP A 28 14.78 -17.77 -14.08
N GLN A 29 14.05 -17.81 -12.96
CA GLN A 29 14.34 -18.73 -11.85
C GLN A 29 13.38 -19.92 -11.74
N LEU A 30 12.18 -19.83 -12.35
CA LEU A 30 11.15 -20.85 -12.25
C LEU A 30 10.73 -21.35 -13.63
N ASP A 31 10.38 -22.63 -13.70
CA ASP A 31 9.80 -23.22 -14.90
C ASP A 31 8.42 -22.62 -15.20
N SER A 32 8.06 -22.52 -16.48
CA SER A 32 6.79 -21.93 -16.92
C SER A 32 5.56 -22.63 -16.33
N HIS A 33 5.70 -23.89 -15.95
CA HIS A 33 4.65 -24.67 -15.26
C HIS A 33 4.35 -24.16 -13.85
N ASP A 34 5.32 -23.56 -13.17
CA ASP A 34 5.21 -23.09 -11.80
C ASP A 34 4.74 -21.62 -11.70
N TRP A 35 4.81 -20.85 -12.79
CA TRP A 35 4.40 -19.45 -12.79
C TRP A 35 2.97 -19.19 -12.26
N PRO A 36 1.95 -20.00 -12.63
CA PRO A 36 0.59 -19.78 -12.13
C PRO A 36 0.44 -19.97 -10.60
N GLN A 37 1.41 -20.62 -9.96
CA GLN A 37 1.41 -20.85 -8.51
C GLN A 37 2.13 -19.74 -7.73
N VAL A 38 2.77 -18.80 -8.44
CA VAL A 38 3.47 -17.66 -7.81
C VAL A 38 2.46 -16.59 -7.45
N LEU A 39 2.42 -16.24 -6.17
CA LEU A 39 1.61 -15.14 -5.66
C LEU A 39 2.44 -13.87 -5.62
N ILE A 40 1.96 -12.81 -6.25
CA ILE A 40 2.64 -11.49 -6.25
C ILE A 40 1.80 -10.52 -5.43
N PHE A 41 2.44 -9.82 -4.50
CA PHE A 41 1.80 -8.86 -3.60
C PHE A 41 2.34 -7.45 -3.82
N ASP A 42 1.46 -6.46 -3.82
CA ASP A 42 1.80 -5.04 -3.77
C ASP A 42 2.25 -4.69 -2.34
N ASP A 43 3.50 -4.25 -2.16
CA ASP A 43 4.11 -3.98 -0.85
C ASP A 43 3.41 -2.84 -0.08
N ALA A 44 2.69 -1.95 -0.77
CA ALA A 44 1.99 -0.84 -0.12
C ALA A 44 0.61 -1.24 0.43
N THR A 45 -0.06 -2.22 -0.22
CA THR A 45 -1.45 -2.59 0.11
C THR A 45 -1.60 -4.01 0.63
N GLY A 46 -0.55 -4.83 0.54
CA GLY A 46 -0.58 -6.26 0.88
C GLY A 46 -1.51 -7.10 0.00
N ARG A 47 -2.09 -6.51 -1.05
CA ARG A 47 -3.02 -7.19 -1.93
C ARG A 47 -2.27 -8.02 -2.97
N GLN A 48 -2.80 -9.19 -3.25
CA GLN A 48 -2.35 -10.00 -4.37
C GLN A 48 -2.74 -9.32 -5.67
N ILE A 49 -1.84 -9.41 -6.66
CA ILE A 49 -2.08 -8.98 -8.03
C ILE A 49 -1.90 -10.18 -8.97
N ASP A 50 -2.70 -10.23 -10.01
CA ASP A 50 -2.57 -11.21 -11.07
C ASP A 50 -1.73 -10.63 -12.20
N VAL A 51 -0.82 -11.43 -12.73
CA VAL A 51 0.08 -11.04 -13.83
C VAL A 51 -0.03 -12.04 -14.96
N ASP A 52 -0.24 -11.54 -16.17
CA ASP A 52 -0.15 -12.36 -17.37
C ASP A 52 1.32 -12.52 -17.77
N TYR A 53 1.86 -13.73 -17.59
CA TYR A 53 3.23 -14.05 -17.94
C TYR A 53 3.45 -14.25 -19.45
N GLN A 54 2.38 -14.38 -20.26
CA GLN A 54 2.46 -14.64 -21.70
C GLN A 54 2.33 -13.35 -22.53
N GLY A 55 1.70 -12.32 -21.99
CA GLY A 55 1.58 -11.00 -22.62
C GLY A 55 2.80 -10.12 -22.44
N SER A 56 3.00 -9.14 -23.32
CA SER A 56 3.82 -7.97 -23.01
C SER A 56 3.29 -7.35 -21.71
N ILE A 57 4.20 -6.89 -20.84
CA ILE A 57 3.85 -6.30 -19.55
C ILE A 57 3.04 -5.00 -19.79
N ASP A 58 1.81 -5.14 -20.27
CA ASP A 58 0.81 -4.10 -20.16
C ASP A 58 0.25 -4.21 -18.75
N THR A 59 0.76 -3.36 -17.87
CA THR A 59 0.19 -3.14 -16.54
C THR A 59 -1.25 -2.72 -16.68
N LYS A 60 -2.18 -3.67 -16.78
CA LYS A 60 -3.58 -3.43 -16.44
C LYS A 60 -3.71 -3.32 -14.92
N VAL A 61 -3.02 -2.33 -14.35
CA VAL A 61 -3.49 -1.70 -13.13
C VAL A 61 -4.83 -1.12 -13.52
N GLU A 62 -5.91 -1.59 -12.92
CA GLU A 62 -7.22 -0.97 -13.06
C GLU A 62 -7.04 0.53 -12.84
N LYS A 63 -6.97 1.27 -13.95
CA LYS A 63 -7.18 2.71 -13.97
C LYS A 63 -8.64 2.89 -13.61
N GLY A 64 -8.88 3.20 -12.33
CA GLY A 64 -10.08 3.93 -11.98
C GLY A 64 -10.16 5.12 -12.92
N GLU A 65 -11.23 5.15 -13.71
CA GLU A 65 -11.48 6.14 -14.74
C GLU A 65 -11.38 7.55 -14.19
N GLN A 66 -10.42 8.31 -14.71
CA GLN A 66 -10.59 9.76 -14.86
C GLN A 66 -10.08 10.12 -16.26
N ALA A 67 -11.01 10.20 -17.19
CA ALA A 67 -10.81 10.81 -18.48
C ALA A 67 -10.53 12.31 -18.27
N GLU A 68 -9.28 12.73 -18.39
CA GLU A 68 -8.94 14.16 -18.51
C GLU A 68 -9.03 14.59 -19.96
N ALA A 69 -10.07 15.38 -20.24
CA ALA A 69 -10.19 16.13 -21.46
C ALA A 69 -9.03 17.13 -21.57
N ALA A 70 -8.29 17.08 -22.67
CA ALA A 70 -7.21 17.98 -22.98
C ALA A 70 -7.72 19.43 -23.10
N GLN A 71 -7.30 20.32 -22.20
CA GLN A 71 -7.48 21.76 -22.31
C GLN A 71 -6.23 22.45 -22.86
N PRO A 72 -6.38 23.52 -23.66
CA PRO A 72 -5.28 24.16 -24.36
C PRO A 72 -4.29 24.86 -23.41
N ARG A 73 -2.99 24.73 -23.75
CA ARG A 73 -1.86 25.31 -22.99
C ARG A 73 -1.91 26.82 -22.98
N ARG A 74 -2.12 27.45 -21.81
CA ARG A 74 -1.86 28.84 -21.57
C ARG A 74 -0.43 29.02 -21.09
N VAL A 75 0.29 29.96 -21.71
CA VAL A 75 1.65 30.38 -21.31
C VAL A 75 1.56 31.12 -19.99
N GLY A 76 2.18 30.60 -18.94
CA GLY A 76 2.25 31.19 -17.59
C GLY A 76 3.27 30.44 -16.74
N ARG A 77 3.62 31.06 -15.59
CA ARG A 77 4.55 30.52 -14.58
C ARG A 77 4.41 28.99 -14.41
N PRO A 78 5.50 28.21 -14.26
CA PRO A 78 5.43 26.77 -14.12
C PRO A 78 4.39 26.35 -13.08
N LYS A 79 3.41 25.52 -13.48
CA LYS A 79 2.35 25.05 -12.57
C LYS A 79 2.99 24.21 -11.47
N LEU A 80 2.75 24.57 -10.23
CA LEU A 80 3.19 23.86 -9.01
C LEU A 80 2.57 22.44 -8.86
N GLY A 81 2.08 21.83 -9.94
CA GLY A 81 1.40 20.52 -9.88
C GLY A 81 0.08 20.55 -9.08
N VAL A 82 -0.49 21.74 -8.87
CA VAL A 82 -1.71 21.90 -8.07
C VAL A 82 -2.92 21.75 -8.97
N VAL A 83 -3.78 20.77 -8.68
CA VAL A 83 -5.08 20.60 -9.31
C VAL A 83 -6.12 21.29 -8.44
N SER A 84 -7.04 22.08 -9.04
CA SER A 84 -8.15 22.69 -8.30
C SER A 84 -9.22 21.66 -8.04
N GLY A 85 -9.74 21.64 -6.81
CA GLY A 85 -10.85 20.81 -6.39
C GLY A 85 -11.86 21.64 -5.59
N GLU A 86 -13.09 21.18 -5.51
CA GLU A 86 -14.16 21.80 -4.74
C GLU A 86 -14.31 21.09 -3.39
N VAL A 87 -14.37 21.88 -2.31
CA VAL A 87 -14.53 21.37 -0.95
C VAL A 87 -15.66 22.13 -0.26
N THR A 88 -16.63 21.41 0.30
CA THR A 88 -17.71 21.97 1.08
C THR A 88 -17.35 21.97 2.56
N LEU A 89 -17.34 23.16 3.19
CA LEU A 89 -17.04 23.35 4.62
C LEU A 89 -18.10 24.23 5.27
N LEU A 90 -18.28 24.08 6.59
CA LEU A 90 -19.15 24.96 7.36
C LEU A 90 -18.61 26.41 7.37
N PRO A 91 -19.48 27.45 7.45
CA PRO A 91 -19.06 28.85 7.45
C PRO A 91 -17.97 29.16 8.47
N ARG A 92 -18.08 28.65 9.70
CA ARG A 92 -17.08 28.80 10.77
C ARG A 92 -15.70 28.23 10.39
N HIS A 93 -15.65 27.18 9.58
CA HIS A 93 -14.38 26.60 9.11
C HIS A 93 -13.73 27.51 8.07
N TRP A 94 -14.53 28.10 7.17
CA TRP A 94 -14.03 29.07 6.19
C TRP A 94 -13.49 30.34 6.86
N GLU A 95 -14.18 30.87 7.89
CA GLU A 95 -13.72 32.03 8.66
C GLU A 95 -12.36 31.75 9.32
N TRP A 96 -12.27 30.61 9.98
CA TRP A 96 -11.04 30.19 10.63
C TRP A 96 -9.88 29.99 9.61
N LEU A 97 -10.14 29.31 8.50
CA LEU A 97 -9.13 29.10 7.45
C LEU A 97 -8.63 30.40 6.84
N LYS A 98 -9.52 31.37 6.63
CA LYS A 98 -9.16 32.71 6.09
C LYS A 98 -8.33 33.52 7.10
N SER A 99 -8.51 33.32 8.40
CA SER A 99 -7.74 34.00 9.44
C SER A 99 -6.32 33.44 9.60
N GLN A 100 -6.00 32.28 9.01
CA GLN A 100 -4.69 31.66 9.16
C GLN A 100 -3.63 32.29 8.26
N PRO A 101 -2.34 32.33 8.70
CA PRO A 101 -1.23 32.81 7.88
C PRO A 101 -1.10 32.03 6.57
N GLY A 102 -1.17 32.72 5.43
CA GLY A 102 -1.14 32.12 4.09
C GLY A 102 -2.51 31.78 3.51
N GLY A 103 -3.58 32.01 4.27
CA GLY A 103 -4.97 31.84 3.83
C GLY A 103 -5.42 30.39 3.69
N ALA A 104 -6.68 30.20 3.27
CA ALA A 104 -7.37 28.90 3.28
C ALA A 104 -6.63 27.80 2.48
N SER A 105 -6.15 28.11 1.26
CA SER A 105 -5.50 27.10 0.40
C SER A 105 -4.17 26.61 0.96
N VAL A 106 -3.40 27.47 1.62
CA VAL A 106 -2.12 27.08 2.23
C VAL A 106 -2.39 26.26 3.48
N THR A 107 -3.32 26.70 4.30
CA THR A 107 -3.69 26.02 5.55
C THR A 107 -4.27 24.66 5.28
N LEU A 108 -5.20 24.52 4.33
CA LEU A 108 -5.74 23.21 3.93
C LEU A 108 -4.64 22.25 3.45
N ARG A 109 -3.71 22.72 2.61
CA ARG A 109 -2.60 21.86 2.17
C ARG A 109 -1.73 21.40 3.33
N LYS A 110 -1.42 22.29 4.29
CA LYS A 110 -0.67 21.89 5.49
C LYS A 110 -1.43 20.85 6.32
N LEU A 111 -2.71 21.08 6.60
CA LEU A 111 -3.54 20.13 7.36
C LEU A 111 -3.64 18.77 6.68
N VAL A 112 -3.81 18.73 5.34
CA VAL A 112 -3.83 17.49 4.58
C VAL A 112 -2.48 16.78 4.63
N GLU A 113 -1.37 17.50 4.49
CA GLU A 113 -0.03 16.91 4.62
C GLU A 113 0.25 16.40 6.03
N ASP A 114 -0.18 17.14 7.05
CA ASP A 114 -0.05 16.73 8.45
C ASP A 114 -0.91 15.49 8.73
N ALA A 115 -2.14 15.44 8.20
CA ALA A 115 -3.00 14.27 8.31
C ALA A 115 -2.43 13.04 7.56
N ARG A 116 -1.85 13.23 6.37
CA ARG A 116 -1.19 12.17 5.60
C ARG A 116 0.07 11.62 6.28
N ARG A 117 0.80 12.48 6.99
CA ARG A 117 1.98 12.12 7.78
C ARG A 117 1.60 11.60 9.18
N GLY A 118 0.36 11.82 9.60
CA GLY A 118 -0.13 11.39 10.89
C GLY A 118 -0.02 9.87 11.07
N GLY A 119 0.67 9.41 12.12
CA GLY A 119 0.96 8.01 12.38
C GLY A 119 -0.29 7.11 12.38
N ALA A 120 -1.45 7.62 12.77
CA ALA A 120 -2.71 6.88 12.81
C ALA A 120 -3.18 6.42 11.41
N GLN A 121 -3.05 7.25 10.37
CA GLN A 121 -3.42 6.87 9.00
C GLN A 121 -2.44 5.83 8.44
N GLN A 122 -1.16 6.00 8.73
CA GLN A 122 -0.13 5.05 8.32
C GLN A 122 -0.25 3.72 9.06
N ALA A 123 -0.55 3.76 10.36
CA ALA A 123 -0.83 2.57 11.15
C ALA A 123 -2.01 1.77 10.59
N LYS A 124 -3.10 2.46 10.26
CA LYS A 124 -4.27 1.82 9.65
C LYS A 124 -3.95 1.20 8.30
N ALA A 125 -3.24 1.92 7.43
CA ALA A 125 -2.82 1.40 6.12
C ALA A 125 -1.92 0.16 6.26
N SER A 126 -0.96 0.18 7.18
CA SER A 126 -0.09 -0.96 7.49
C SER A 126 -0.88 -2.15 8.05
N GLN A 127 -1.85 -1.90 8.92
CA GLN A 127 -2.75 -2.91 9.47
C GLN A 127 -3.59 -3.58 8.38
N GLU A 128 -4.17 -2.79 7.46
CA GLU A 128 -4.93 -3.29 6.31
C GLU A 128 -4.04 -4.08 5.34
N ALA A 129 -2.84 -3.60 5.04
CA ALA A 129 -1.88 -4.30 4.18
C ALA A 129 -1.49 -5.66 4.79
N THR A 130 -1.19 -5.68 6.08
CA THR A 130 -0.88 -6.91 6.83
C THR A 130 -2.06 -7.89 6.78
N TYR A 131 -3.28 -7.42 7.00
CA TYR A 131 -4.50 -8.22 6.91
C TYR A 131 -4.69 -8.86 5.54
N HIS A 132 -4.55 -8.09 4.46
CA HIS A 132 -4.71 -8.61 3.10
C HIS A 132 -3.71 -9.72 2.79
N PHE A 133 -2.44 -9.50 3.13
CA PHE A 133 -1.42 -10.52 2.95
C PHE A 133 -1.69 -11.76 3.81
N MET A 134 -2.01 -11.59 5.10
CA MET A 134 -2.35 -12.70 6.01
C MET A 134 -3.47 -13.56 5.45
N THR A 135 -4.53 -12.94 4.94
CA THR A 135 -5.71 -13.65 4.43
C THR A 135 -5.38 -14.48 3.19
N SER A 136 -4.56 -13.93 2.28
CA SER A 136 -4.19 -14.62 1.05
C SER A 136 -3.15 -15.71 1.27
N MET A 137 -2.19 -15.50 2.18
CA MET A 137 -1.00 -16.36 2.32
C MET A 137 -1.07 -17.32 3.50
N ALA A 138 -1.63 -16.89 4.61
CA ALA A 138 -1.48 -17.57 5.90
C ALA A 138 -2.80 -18.05 6.52
N GLY A 139 -3.90 -18.05 5.78
CA GLY A 139 -5.22 -18.40 6.28
C GLY A 139 -5.31 -19.78 6.97
N ASN A 140 -4.44 -20.71 6.58
CA ASN A 140 -4.36 -22.07 7.15
C ASN A 140 -3.19 -22.26 8.12
N PHE A 141 -2.44 -21.20 8.45
CA PHE A 141 -1.31 -21.30 9.36
C PHE A 141 -1.76 -21.38 10.82
N PRO A 142 -0.94 -22.01 11.70
CA PRO A 142 -1.28 -22.10 13.12
C PRO A 142 -1.41 -20.68 13.71
N HIS A 143 -2.35 -20.52 14.65
CA HIS A 143 -2.60 -19.26 15.36
C HIS A 143 -2.97 -18.06 14.48
N TYR A 144 -3.45 -18.29 13.23
CA TYR A 144 -3.87 -17.22 12.32
C TYR A 144 -4.90 -16.26 12.94
N LYS A 145 -5.94 -16.82 13.60
CA LYS A 145 -7.03 -16.03 14.20
C LYS A 145 -6.55 -15.20 15.40
N GLU A 146 -5.66 -15.78 16.20
CA GLU A 146 -5.04 -15.12 17.34
C GLU A 146 -4.13 -13.99 16.86
N ALA A 147 -3.26 -14.25 15.89
CA ALA A 147 -2.41 -13.23 15.29
C ALA A 147 -3.24 -12.07 14.70
N LEU A 148 -4.34 -12.38 14.00
CA LEU A 148 -5.22 -11.36 13.45
C LEU A 148 -5.87 -10.49 14.54
N ARG A 149 -6.31 -11.10 15.64
CA ARG A 149 -6.86 -10.37 16.78
C ARG A 149 -5.85 -9.41 17.38
N GLU A 150 -4.61 -9.87 17.61
CA GLU A 150 -3.55 -9.05 18.19
C GLU A 150 -3.09 -7.92 17.25
N LEU A 151 -3.13 -8.13 15.93
CA LEU A 151 -2.91 -7.08 14.93
C LEU A 151 -3.89 -5.91 15.12
N TYR A 152 -5.19 -6.22 15.25
CA TYR A 152 -6.23 -5.20 15.44
C TYR A 152 -6.28 -4.63 16.86
N ALA A 153 -5.83 -5.38 17.85
CA ALA A 153 -5.66 -4.91 19.22
C ALA A 153 -4.45 -3.95 19.38
N GLY A 154 -3.55 -3.91 18.40
CA GLY A 154 -2.33 -3.12 18.45
C GLY A 154 -1.24 -3.75 19.34
N ASN A 155 -1.33 -5.04 19.66
CA ASN A 155 -0.41 -5.75 20.52
C ASN A 155 0.70 -6.43 19.70
N GLN A 156 1.76 -5.68 19.43
CA GLN A 156 2.88 -6.15 18.59
C GLN A 156 3.56 -7.41 19.16
N ALA A 157 3.78 -7.46 20.48
CA ALA A 157 4.49 -8.57 21.10
C ALA A 157 3.73 -9.89 20.95
N ALA A 158 2.43 -9.90 21.25
CA ALA A 158 1.58 -11.07 21.09
C ALA A 158 1.40 -11.44 19.61
N PHE A 159 1.25 -10.45 18.72
CA PHE A 159 1.21 -10.70 17.29
C PHE A 159 2.46 -11.44 16.81
N HIS A 160 3.66 -10.96 17.17
CA HIS A 160 4.93 -11.61 16.80
C HIS A 160 5.06 -13.01 17.39
N GLN A 161 4.56 -13.25 18.60
CA GLN A 161 4.55 -14.58 19.21
C GLN A 161 3.70 -15.56 18.43
N HIS A 162 2.51 -15.15 17.99
CA HIS A 162 1.60 -16.03 17.24
C HIS A 162 2.09 -16.38 15.84
N ILE A 163 2.93 -15.56 15.23
CA ILE A 163 3.50 -15.84 13.91
C ILE A 163 4.90 -16.49 13.97
N GLU A 164 5.42 -16.82 15.17
CA GLU A 164 6.82 -17.26 15.32
C GLU A 164 7.08 -18.60 14.61
N ASP A 165 6.11 -19.51 14.59
CA ASP A 165 6.20 -20.82 13.94
C ASP A 165 5.91 -20.78 12.44
N TRP A 166 5.65 -19.59 11.88
CA TRP A 166 5.38 -19.47 10.45
C TRP A 166 6.67 -19.53 9.62
N ALA A 167 6.53 -19.88 8.32
CA ALA A 167 7.66 -19.96 7.42
C ALA A 167 8.49 -18.64 7.44
N VAL A 168 9.81 -18.77 7.42
CA VAL A 168 10.76 -17.67 7.66
C VAL A 168 10.51 -16.46 6.78
N ASP A 169 10.32 -16.68 5.46
CA ASP A 169 10.13 -15.59 4.51
C ASP A 169 8.77 -14.91 4.69
N VAL A 170 7.72 -15.69 4.97
CA VAL A 170 6.37 -15.18 5.27
C VAL A 170 6.40 -14.34 6.54
N LYS A 171 7.01 -14.86 7.62
CA LYS A 171 7.18 -14.15 8.88
C LYS A 171 7.96 -12.84 8.72
N LYS A 172 9.06 -12.88 7.97
CA LYS A 172 9.88 -11.69 7.70
C LYS A 172 9.06 -10.61 6.98
N TYR A 173 8.40 -10.97 5.90
CA TYR A 173 7.58 -10.03 5.14
C TYR A 173 6.41 -9.48 5.96
N MET A 174 5.78 -10.33 6.79
CA MET A 174 4.74 -9.94 7.73
C MET A 174 5.21 -8.87 8.72
N LYS A 175 6.40 -9.07 9.33
CA LYS A 175 7.00 -8.10 10.26
C LYS A 175 7.31 -6.76 9.56
N GLU A 176 7.70 -6.79 8.29
CA GLU A 176 7.91 -5.57 7.49
C GLU A 176 6.59 -4.83 7.20
N LEU A 177 5.55 -5.53 6.73
CA LEU A 177 4.24 -4.95 6.46
C LEU A 177 3.61 -4.33 7.72
N SER A 178 3.72 -5.02 8.85
CA SER A 178 3.13 -4.58 10.11
C SER A 178 3.98 -3.57 10.90
N SER A 179 5.14 -3.16 10.38
CA SER A 179 6.10 -2.32 11.12
C SER A 179 5.53 -1.02 11.68
N THR A 180 4.58 -0.40 10.99
CA THR A 180 3.89 0.82 11.43
C THR A 180 2.47 0.59 11.94
N ALA A 181 1.98 -0.67 11.92
CA ALA A 181 0.61 -1.01 12.36
C ALA A 181 0.41 -0.83 13.87
N PHE A 182 1.49 -0.89 14.64
CA PHE A 182 1.51 -0.89 16.10
C PHE A 182 1.99 0.45 16.69
N THR A 183 1.78 1.57 16.00
CA THR A 183 2.13 2.89 16.54
C THR A 183 1.29 3.15 17.79
N GLU A 184 1.94 3.48 18.89
CA GLU A 184 1.28 3.80 20.16
C GLU A 184 0.23 4.90 19.98
N LYS A 185 -0.93 4.70 20.62
CA LYS A 185 -2.02 5.68 20.71
C LYS A 185 -1.64 6.83 21.63
#